data_14a8643c4b763c5117cc44fa1b4f8f9d
#
_entry.id   14a8643c4b763c5117cc44fa1b4f8f9d
#
_cell.length_a   1.000
_cell.length_b   1.000
_cell.length_c   1.000
_cell.angle_alpha   90.00
_cell.angle_beta   90.00
_cell.angle_gamma   90.00
#
_symmetry.space_group_name_H-M   'P 1'
#
loop_
_entity.id
_entity.type
_entity.pdbx_description
1 polymer ?
#
loop_
_entity_poly.entity_id
_entity_poly.type
_entity_poly.pdbx_seq_one_letter_code
_entity_poly.pdbx_strand_id
1 'polypeptide(L)'
;MSLAIQQKTSNRWIPVIASISIQMCLGTAYIWSVFQSFLIKGKATPDALFDWPATHGTLAYALLLGVLTFGSTIGGRIQDKIKNPRPVIIAGGIVMGIGFFLAQFTTESTPWLLWLSYGVLGGFGMGMAYTTTISTCQKWFPDKRGLVTGIIVAALGFGGLIFTPVSEALIANIGVLKTFAVLGGIFIIVTLIGSMFIKNPPEGFTPPNWTPSIKNGGQNVQNFTPGEVIRMPQFYLVTLALMCATAAGSMMIPMAKILGLQPDSGLTKGAAVAGVMIISGCNSFGRVFWGWVSDKLGRKQTILILLLIAGISIVSVSFVKAYLMLVLIAIIGFSYGGFLGVFPALTADFWGTKNGAQIYGMVLLGFGVGAVASSYIVAYFSKTKEFSTAFTVAAIASVVGILIISFVKAPRKKE
;
A
#
# COMPACT_ATOMS: atom_id res chain seq x y z
N MET A 1 -10.69 -38.41 -29.93
CA MET A 1 -11.58 -38.54 -28.75
C MET A 1 -10.81 -37.97 -27.56
N SER A 2 -10.84 -36.65 -27.37
CA SER A 2 -10.07 -35.94 -26.33
C SER A 2 -10.87 -35.99 -25.04
N LEU A 3 -10.41 -36.77 -24.08
CA LEU A 3 -10.92 -36.73 -22.71
C LEU A 3 -10.57 -35.34 -22.13
N ALA A 4 -11.52 -34.40 -22.25
CA ALA A 4 -11.50 -33.20 -21.45
C ALA A 4 -11.62 -33.63 -19.98
N ILE A 5 -10.47 -33.70 -19.31
CA ILE A 5 -10.42 -33.84 -17.85
C ILE A 5 -11.13 -32.59 -17.33
N GLN A 6 -12.36 -32.74 -16.87
CA GLN A 6 -13.08 -31.75 -16.10
C GLN A 6 -12.24 -31.48 -14.83
N GLN A 7 -11.29 -30.54 -14.94
CA GLN A 7 -10.58 -30.05 -13.77
C GLN A 7 -11.63 -29.46 -12.82
N LYS A 8 -11.79 -30.14 -11.68
CA LYS A 8 -12.62 -29.68 -10.56
C LYS A 8 -12.23 -28.22 -10.29
N THR A 9 -13.03 -27.27 -10.79
CA THR A 9 -12.74 -25.83 -10.74
C THR A 9 -12.68 -25.41 -9.27
N SER A 10 -11.47 -25.32 -8.74
CA SER A 10 -11.24 -24.75 -7.42
C SER A 10 -11.83 -23.33 -7.43
N ASN A 11 -12.67 -23.02 -6.45
CA ASN A 11 -13.26 -21.69 -6.34
C ASN A 11 -12.17 -20.63 -6.27
N ARG A 12 -12.07 -19.80 -7.32
CA ARG A 12 -11.03 -18.76 -7.46
C ARG A 12 -11.12 -17.66 -6.40
N TRP A 13 -12.23 -17.57 -5.67
CA TRP A 13 -12.40 -16.60 -4.58
C TRP A 13 -11.73 -17.04 -3.26
N ILE A 14 -11.43 -18.32 -3.08
CA ILE A 14 -10.77 -18.83 -1.87
C ILE A 14 -9.40 -18.15 -1.66
N PRO A 15 -8.49 -18.11 -2.66
CA PRO A 15 -7.24 -17.36 -2.51
C PRO A 15 -7.45 -15.87 -2.24
N VAL A 16 -8.51 -15.25 -2.76
CA VAL A 16 -8.82 -13.83 -2.53
C VAL A 16 -9.22 -13.61 -1.07
N ILE A 17 -10.13 -14.41 -0.51
CA ILE A 17 -10.57 -14.30 0.89
C ILE A 17 -9.37 -14.51 1.83
N ALA A 18 -8.55 -15.51 1.58
CA ALA A 18 -7.33 -15.74 2.35
C ALA A 18 -6.34 -14.55 2.23
N SER A 19 -6.20 -13.98 1.04
CA SER A 19 -5.35 -12.79 0.84
C SER A 19 -5.90 -11.56 1.56
N ILE A 20 -7.23 -11.38 1.61
CA ILE A 20 -7.89 -10.32 2.39
C ILE A 20 -7.49 -10.44 3.87
N SER A 21 -7.61 -11.62 4.48
CA SER A 21 -7.25 -11.82 5.89
C SER A 21 -5.78 -11.48 6.17
N ILE A 22 -4.88 -11.89 5.28
CA ILE A 22 -3.45 -11.57 5.40
C ILE A 22 -3.22 -10.06 5.24
N GLN A 23 -3.79 -9.43 4.22
CA GLN A 23 -3.64 -8.00 3.96
C GLN A 23 -4.19 -7.14 5.11
N MET A 24 -5.24 -7.60 5.81
CA MET A 24 -5.74 -6.92 7.01
C MET A 24 -4.67 -6.87 8.11
N CYS A 25 -3.91 -7.94 8.33
CA CYS A 25 -2.78 -7.94 9.25
C CYS A 25 -1.68 -6.95 8.82
N LEU A 26 -1.41 -6.85 7.50
CA LEU A 26 -0.45 -5.87 6.98
C LEU A 26 -0.95 -4.43 7.17
N GLY A 27 -2.25 -4.22 7.36
CA GLY A 27 -2.89 -2.93 7.62
C GLY A 27 -2.47 -2.25 8.92
N THR A 28 -1.73 -2.94 9.79
CA THR A 28 -1.16 -2.35 11.00
C THR A 28 -0.22 -1.18 10.75
N ALA A 29 0.31 -1.02 9.54
CA ALA A 29 1.04 0.19 9.16
C ALA A 29 0.19 1.47 9.36
N TYR A 30 -1.14 1.40 9.20
CA TYR A 30 -2.03 2.54 9.37
C TYR A 30 -2.33 2.89 10.82
N ILE A 31 -2.05 2.01 11.76
CA ILE A 31 -2.25 2.27 13.21
C ILE A 31 -0.98 2.76 13.91
N TRP A 32 0.09 3.04 13.15
CA TRP A 32 1.33 3.55 13.73
C TRP A 32 1.12 4.78 14.62
N SER A 33 0.22 5.69 14.24
CA SER A 33 -0.10 6.88 15.02
C SER A 33 -0.63 6.55 16.44
N VAL A 34 -1.33 5.43 16.59
CA VAL A 34 -1.79 4.94 17.89
C VAL A 34 -0.58 4.54 18.72
N PHE A 35 0.29 3.67 18.20
CA PHE A 35 1.51 3.27 18.91
C PHE A 35 2.40 4.45 19.26
N GLN A 36 2.62 5.36 18.31
CA GLN A 36 3.44 6.54 18.51
C GLN A 36 2.93 7.41 19.66
N SER A 37 1.62 7.56 19.82
CA SER A 37 1.02 8.37 20.89
C SER A 37 1.23 7.78 22.29
N PHE A 38 1.41 6.48 22.42
CA PHE A 38 1.72 5.80 23.68
C PHE A 38 3.20 5.59 23.91
N LEU A 39 4.03 5.63 22.87
CA LEU A 39 5.48 5.45 22.97
C LEU A 39 6.23 6.74 23.23
N ILE A 40 5.85 7.85 22.56
CA ILE A 40 6.64 9.07 22.49
C ILE A 40 5.91 10.22 23.17
N LYS A 41 6.55 10.78 24.20
CA LYS A 41 6.03 11.95 24.92
C LYS A 41 5.91 13.17 24.02
N GLY A 42 4.84 13.91 24.22
CA GLY A 42 4.57 15.14 23.51
C GLY A 42 3.58 16.02 24.27
N LYS A 43 3.33 17.24 23.80
CA LYS A 43 2.37 18.17 24.45
C LYS A 43 0.97 17.58 24.62
N ALA A 44 0.55 16.71 23.70
CA ALA A 44 -0.75 16.04 23.73
C ALA A 44 -0.70 14.64 24.37
N THR A 45 0.48 14.11 24.67
CA THR A 45 0.73 12.77 25.19
C THR A 45 1.79 12.80 26.29
N PRO A 46 1.56 13.52 27.42
CA PRO A 46 2.56 13.67 28.48
C PRO A 46 2.86 12.36 29.20
N ASP A 47 1.89 11.44 29.23
CA ASP A 47 1.99 10.14 29.92
C ASP A 47 2.54 9.01 29.05
N ALA A 48 3.03 9.33 27.83
CA ALA A 48 3.66 8.32 26.98
C ALA A 48 4.97 7.79 27.57
N LEU A 49 5.39 6.61 27.10
CA LEU A 49 6.42 5.80 27.75
C LEU A 49 7.82 6.41 27.71
N PHE A 50 8.23 6.99 26.56
CA PHE A 50 9.59 7.44 26.29
C PHE A 50 9.68 8.94 26.02
N ASP A 51 10.73 9.58 26.52
CA ASP A 51 11.03 11.01 26.24
C ASP A 51 11.88 11.14 24.97
N TRP A 52 11.37 10.58 23.89
CA TRP A 52 12.04 10.59 22.60
C TRP A 52 11.61 11.78 21.74
N PRO A 53 12.49 12.33 20.91
CA PRO A 53 12.09 13.25 19.86
C PRO A 53 11.16 12.55 18.87
N ALA A 54 10.16 13.28 18.37
CA ALA A 54 9.17 12.74 17.43
C ALA A 54 9.79 12.13 16.16
N THR A 55 11.03 12.52 15.83
CA THR A 55 11.80 11.98 14.70
C THR A 55 12.06 10.48 14.82
N HIS A 56 12.15 9.92 16.05
CA HIS A 56 12.35 8.49 16.25
C HIS A 56 11.14 7.68 15.78
N GLY A 57 9.93 8.17 16.05
CA GLY A 57 8.71 7.54 15.53
C GLY A 57 8.55 7.70 14.02
N THR A 58 8.86 8.88 13.49
CA THR A 58 8.85 9.12 12.05
C THR A 58 9.82 8.19 11.32
N LEU A 59 11.02 7.98 11.86
CA LEU A 59 12.02 7.07 11.28
C LEU A 59 11.56 5.61 11.32
N ALA A 60 10.97 5.15 12.44
CA ALA A 60 10.45 3.79 12.53
C ALA A 60 9.40 3.50 11.45
N TYR A 61 8.47 4.42 11.23
CA TYR A 61 7.44 4.30 10.20
C TYR A 61 8.00 4.43 8.78
N ALA A 62 8.91 5.36 8.55
CA ALA A 62 9.57 5.52 7.26
C ALA A 62 10.37 4.27 6.86
N LEU A 63 11.06 3.65 7.83
CA LEU A 63 11.75 2.37 7.62
C LEU A 63 10.75 1.25 7.29
N LEU A 64 9.62 1.17 8.00
CA LEU A 64 8.60 0.16 7.71
C LEU A 64 8.15 0.24 6.24
N LEU A 65 7.78 1.41 5.77
CA LEU A 65 7.30 1.62 4.40
C LEU A 65 8.42 1.48 3.35
N GLY A 66 9.61 1.99 3.64
CA GLY A 66 10.76 1.88 2.75
C GLY A 66 11.20 0.43 2.57
N VAL A 67 11.40 -0.29 3.68
CA VAL A 67 11.88 -1.68 3.67
C VAL A 67 10.81 -2.65 3.16
N LEU A 68 9.52 -2.34 3.31
CA LEU A 68 8.42 -3.08 2.69
C LEU A 68 8.66 -3.26 1.18
N THR A 69 9.15 -2.25 0.49
CA THR A 69 9.37 -2.33 -0.96
C THR A 69 10.51 -3.26 -1.34
N PHE A 70 11.56 -3.31 -0.52
CA PHE A 70 12.63 -4.31 -0.67
C PHE A 70 12.13 -5.72 -0.37
N GLY A 71 11.37 -5.90 0.72
CA GLY A 71 10.71 -7.17 1.04
C GLY A 71 9.81 -7.65 -0.09
N SER A 72 9.06 -6.73 -0.72
CA SER A 72 8.22 -6.99 -1.88
C SER A 72 9.02 -7.49 -3.09
N THR A 73 10.14 -6.84 -3.38
CA THR A 73 11.01 -7.22 -4.52
C THR A 73 11.64 -8.60 -4.30
N ILE A 74 12.19 -8.84 -3.10
CA ILE A 74 12.87 -10.09 -2.76
C ILE A 74 11.87 -11.23 -2.62
N GLY A 75 10.76 -11.01 -1.92
CA GLY A 75 9.67 -11.98 -1.80
C GLY A 75 9.08 -12.35 -3.16
N GLY A 76 8.85 -11.35 -4.02
CA GLY A 76 8.40 -11.57 -5.40
C GLY A 76 9.38 -12.42 -6.20
N ARG A 77 10.70 -12.16 -6.10
CA ARG A 77 11.73 -12.97 -6.75
C ARG A 77 11.71 -14.42 -6.28
N ILE A 78 11.59 -14.64 -4.98
CA ILE A 78 11.53 -15.98 -4.40
C ILE A 78 10.28 -16.71 -4.90
N GLN A 79 9.10 -16.06 -4.85
CA GLN A 79 7.83 -16.60 -5.33
C GLN A 79 7.89 -17.01 -6.80
N ASP A 80 8.39 -16.12 -7.65
CA ASP A 80 8.44 -16.35 -9.10
C ASP A 80 9.42 -17.46 -9.46
N LYS A 81 10.53 -17.62 -8.69
CA LYS A 81 11.49 -18.70 -8.84
C LYS A 81 10.93 -20.07 -8.38
N ILE A 82 10.30 -20.10 -7.20
CA ILE A 82 9.76 -21.33 -6.60
C ILE A 82 8.41 -21.72 -7.26
N LYS A 83 7.74 -20.78 -7.92
CA LYS A 83 6.37 -20.92 -8.47
C LYS A 83 5.32 -21.29 -7.41
N ASN A 84 5.60 -21.08 -6.15
CA ASN A 84 4.72 -21.35 -5.02
C ASN A 84 4.63 -20.15 -4.10
N PRO A 85 3.43 -19.56 -3.87
CA PRO A 85 3.27 -18.39 -3.01
C PRO A 85 3.39 -18.72 -1.51
N ARG A 86 3.01 -19.95 -1.09
CA ARG A 86 2.88 -20.32 0.32
C ARG A 86 4.15 -20.11 1.15
N PRO A 87 5.33 -20.64 0.76
CA PRO A 87 6.55 -20.46 1.56
C PRO A 87 6.92 -19.00 1.76
N VAL A 88 6.67 -18.16 0.75
CA VAL A 88 7.00 -16.73 0.81
C VAL A 88 6.07 -15.98 1.77
N ILE A 89 4.77 -16.30 1.75
CA ILE A 89 3.79 -15.71 2.68
C ILE A 89 4.10 -16.16 4.10
N ILE A 90 4.41 -17.44 4.33
CA ILE A 90 4.78 -17.97 5.64
C ILE A 90 6.03 -17.27 6.15
N ALA A 91 7.09 -17.21 5.36
CA ALA A 91 8.34 -16.53 5.73
C ALA A 91 8.10 -15.04 6.03
N GLY A 92 7.31 -14.37 5.19
CA GLY A 92 6.93 -12.97 5.40
C GLY A 92 6.17 -12.75 6.71
N GLY A 93 5.18 -13.61 7.00
CA GLY A 93 4.42 -13.56 8.25
C GLY A 93 5.27 -13.82 9.48
N ILE A 94 6.18 -14.80 9.42
CA ILE A 94 7.11 -15.10 10.51
C ILE A 94 8.09 -13.94 10.74
N VAL A 95 8.73 -13.41 9.70
CA VAL A 95 9.65 -12.28 9.80
C VAL A 95 8.96 -11.04 10.36
N MET A 96 7.76 -10.72 9.87
CA MET A 96 6.95 -9.61 10.38
C MET A 96 6.59 -9.83 11.86
N GLY A 97 6.10 -11.01 12.20
CA GLY A 97 5.70 -11.33 13.58
C GLY A 97 6.87 -11.32 14.56
N ILE A 98 8.04 -11.85 14.16
CA ILE A 98 9.28 -11.74 14.95
C ILE A 98 9.67 -10.28 15.12
N GLY A 99 9.59 -9.46 14.06
CA GLY A 99 9.87 -8.03 14.15
C GLY A 99 8.98 -7.34 15.19
N PHE A 100 7.68 -7.61 15.15
CA PHE A 100 6.74 -7.09 16.16
C PHE A 100 7.03 -7.64 17.56
N PHE A 101 7.32 -8.94 17.70
CA PHE A 101 7.66 -9.53 18.96
C PHE A 101 8.93 -8.91 19.58
N LEU A 102 9.96 -8.67 18.80
CA LEU A 102 11.20 -8.05 19.26
C LEU A 102 11.02 -6.57 19.67
N ALA A 103 10.05 -5.87 19.09
CA ALA A 103 9.76 -4.48 19.45
C ALA A 103 9.36 -4.30 20.93
N GLN A 104 8.86 -5.36 21.60
CA GLN A 104 8.52 -5.30 23.02
C GLN A 104 9.74 -5.06 23.95
N PHE A 105 10.95 -5.39 23.51
CA PHE A 105 12.17 -5.21 24.27
C PHE A 105 12.80 -3.82 24.13
N THR A 106 12.12 -2.91 23.42
CA THR A 106 12.57 -1.53 23.27
C THR A 106 12.56 -0.81 24.61
N THR A 107 13.63 -0.08 24.88
CA THR A 107 13.79 0.77 26.07
C THR A 107 14.09 2.19 25.67
N GLU A 108 14.07 3.14 26.60
CA GLU A 108 14.38 4.54 26.34
C GLU A 108 15.77 4.74 25.71
N SER A 109 16.76 3.95 26.14
CA SER A 109 18.14 3.99 25.64
C SER A 109 18.34 3.26 24.30
N THR A 110 17.34 2.49 23.82
CA THR A 110 17.49 1.63 22.65
C THR A 110 16.44 1.91 21.53
N PRO A 111 16.28 3.16 21.06
CA PRO A 111 15.32 3.46 19.98
C PRO A 111 15.66 2.72 18.68
N TRP A 112 16.94 2.41 18.46
CA TRP A 112 17.40 1.64 17.29
C TRP A 112 16.79 0.22 17.26
N LEU A 113 16.43 -0.35 18.41
CA LEU A 113 15.80 -1.67 18.44
C LEU A 113 14.39 -1.62 17.84
N LEU A 114 13.62 -0.54 18.06
CA LEU A 114 12.33 -0.32 17.43
C LEU A 114 12.48 -0.14 15.92
N TRP A 115 13.50 0.60 15.47
CA TRP A 115 13.75 0.79 14.05
C TRP A 115 14.10 -0.52 13.36
N LEU A 116 14.96 -1.34 13.97
CA LEU A 116 15.36 -2.62 13.40
C LEU A 116 14.21 -3.64 13.45
N SER A 117 13.52 -3.76 14.58
CA SER A 117 12.48 -4.77 14.80
C SER A 117 11.19 -4.42 14.05
N TYR A 118 10.52 -3.34 14.43
CA TYR A 118 9.28 -2.90 13.79
C TYR A 118 9.53 -2.38 12.37
N GLY A 119 10.52 -1.48 12.21
CA GLY A 119 10.77 -0.82 10.92
C GLY A 119 11.34 -1.78 9.88
N VAL A 120 12.50 -2.41 10.17
CA VAL A 120 13.20 -3.23 9.16
C VAL A 120 12.58 -4.63 9.05
N LEU A 121 12.54 -5.40 10.14
CA LEU A 121 12.00 -6.77 10.08
C LEU A 121 10.49 -6.77 9.78
N GLY A 122 9.74 -5.91 10.48
CA GLY A 122 8.30 -5.74 10.24
C GLY A 122 8.01 -5.36 8.80
N GLY A 123 8.68 -4.33 8.28
CA GLY A 123 8.53 -3.87 6.89
C GLY A 123 8.92 -4.92 5.85
N PHE A 124 10.05 -5.60 6.06
CA PHE A 124 10.53 -6.64 5.15
C PHE A 124 9.54 -7.81 5.04
N GLY A 125 9.10 -8.34 6.19
CA GLY A 125 8.13 -9.44 6.22
C GLY A 125 6.79 -9.04 5.62
N MET A 126 6.32 -7.83 5.93
CA MET A 126 5.12 -7.24 5.36
C MET A 126 5.20 -7.18 3.82
N GLY A 127 6.33 -6.72 3.27
CA GLY A 127 6.55 -6.63 1.83
C GLY A 127 6.50 -7.98 1.13
N MET A 128 7.12 -9.01 1.71
CA MET A 128 7.09 -10.37 1.16
C MET A 128 5.65 -10.88 0.98
N ALA A 129 4.79 -10.72 1.98
CA ALA A 129 3.40 -11.15 1.93
C ALA A 129 2.54 -10.28 1.01
N TYR A 130 2.81 -8.96 0.96
CA TYR A 130 2.04 -7.96 0.22
C TYR A 130 1.98 -8.27 -1.29
N THR A 131 3.11 -8.29 -1.96
CA THR A 131 3.15 -8.52 -3.41
C THR A 131 2.80 -9.95 -3.78
N THR A 132 3.12 -10.92 -2.93
CA THR A 132 2.84 -12.34 -3.16
C THR A 132 1.33 -12.61 -3.20
N THR A 133 0.55 -12.06 -2.28
CA THR A 133 -0.91 -12.21 -2.26
C THR A 133 -1.57 -11.55 -3.47
N ILE A 134 -1.15 -10.32 -3.83
CA ILE A 134 -1.68 -9.59 -5.00
C ILE A 134 -1.40 -10.35 -6.30
N SER A 135 -0.14 -10.68 -6.54
CA SER A 135 0.30 -11.33 -7.78
C SER A 135 -0.36 -12.70 -7.98
N THR A 136 -0.53 -13.48 -6.90
CA THR A 136 -1.21 -14.76 -6.96
C THR A 136 -2.67 -14.61 -7.36
N CYS A 137 -3.39 -13.66 -6.78
CA CYS A 137 -4.79 -13.44 -7.11
C CYS A 137 -4.99 -12.85 -8.52
N GLN A 138 -4.07 -12.03 -9.01
CA GLN A 138 -4.10 -11.53 -10.39
C GLN A 138 -4.01 -12.67 -11.43
N LYS A 139 -3.30 -13.76 -11.12
CA LYS A 139 -3.24 -14.95 -11.96
C LYS A 139 -4.57 -15.70 -12.04
N TRP A 140 -5.37 -15.66 -10.97
CA TRP A 140 -6.72 -16.24 -10.92
C TRP A 140 -7.79 -15.39 -11.62
N PHE A 141 -7.55 -14.08 -11.76
CA PHE A 141 -8.52 -13.11 -12.30
C PHE A 141 -7.95 -12.28 -13.44
N PRO A 142 -7.53 -12.91 -14.56
CA PRO A 142 -7.08 -12.15 -15.73
C PRO A 142 -8.19 -11.30 -16.34
N ASP A 143 -9.47 -11.65 -16.09
CA ASP A 143 -10.68 -10.96 -16.51
C ASP A 143 -11.01 -9.70 -15.68
N LYS A 144 -10.56 -9.61 -14.42
CA LYS A 144 -10.90 -8.56 -13.46
C LYS A 144 -9.71 -8.20 -12.57
N ARG A 145 -8.52 -8.04 -13.17
CA ARG A 145 -7.27 -7.79 -12.44
C ARG A 145 -7.34 -6.57 -11.52
N GLY A 146 -7.87 -5.46 -12.04
CA GLY A 146 -7.98 -4.21 -11.29
C GLY A 146 -8.93 -4.32 -10.11
N LEU A 147 -10.11 -4.89 -10.32
CA LEU A 147 -11.10 -5.10 -9.27
C LEU A 147 -10.52 -5.97 -8.13
N VAL A 148 -9.94 -7.12 -8.48
CA VAL A 148 -9.41 -8.06 -7.48
C VAL A 148 -8.21 -7.49 -6.75
N THR A 149 -7.31 -6.80 -7.47
CA THR A 149 -6.21 -6.07 -6.84
C THR A 149 -6.75 -5.02 -5.87
N GLY A 150 -7.75 -4.24 -6.30
CA GLY A 150 -8.40 -3.24 -5.47
C GLY A 150 -9.00 -3.81 -4.19
N ILE A 151 -9.71 -4.93 -4.27
CA ILE A 151 -10.31 -5.62 -3.11
C ILE A 151 -9.23 -6.07 -2.13
N ILE A 152 -8.17 -6.72 -2.61
CA ILE A 152 -7.09 -7.24 -1.77
C ILE A 152 -6.34 -6.10 -1.08
N VAL A 153 -5.98 -5.08 -1.84
CA VAL A 153 -5.24 -3.94 -1.28
C VAL A 153 -6.12 -3.07 -0.39
N ALA A 154 -7.45 -3.00 -0.62
CA ALA A 154 -8.37 -2.31 0.28
C ALA A 154 -8.42 -2.95 1.68
N ALA A 155 -8.25 -4.27 1.76
CA ALA A 155 -8.20 -4.99 3.03
C ALA A 155 -7.10 -4.46 3.98
N LEU A 156 -6.00 -3.97 3.42
CA LEU A 156 -4.94 -3.31 4.19
C LEU A 156 -5.45 -2.04 4.91
N GLY A 157 -6.29 -1.24 4.27
CA GLY A 157 -6.93 -0.08 4.91
C GLY A 157 -7.97 -0.49 5.98
N PHE A 158 -8.77 -1.53 5.70
CA PHE A 158 -9.70 -2.09 6.69
C PHE A 158 -8.98 -2.71 7.89
N GLY A 159 -7.76 -3.24 7.70
CA GLY A 159 -6.91 -3.70 8.79
C GLY A 159 -6.67 -2.61 9.83
N GLY A 160 -6.40 -1.36 9.39
CA GLY A 160 -6.29 -0.22 10.29
C GLY A 160 -7.55 0.01 11.13
N LEU A 161 -8.74 -0.11 10.55
CA LEU A 161 -10.01 0.05 11.26
C LEU A 161 -10.25 -1.04 12.32
N ILE A 162 -9.85 -2.28 12.04
CA ILE A 162 -10.03 -3.41 12.95
C ILE A 162 -8.97 -3.40 14.05
N PHE A 163 -7.71 -3.21 13.68
CA PHE A 163 -6.63 -3.29 14.64
C PHE A 163 -6.46 -2.03 15.50
N THR A 164 -7.05 -0.88 15.15
CA THR A 164 -7.06 0.30 16.03
C THR A 164 -7.74 0.00 17.37
N PRO A 165 -9.03 -0.37 17.44
CA PRO A 165 -9.68 -0.64 18.73
C PRO A 165 -9.07 -1.86 19.45
N VAL A 166 -8.61 -2.86 18.71
CA VAL A 166 -7.92 -4.03 19.29
C VAL A 166 -6.62 -3.58 19.98
N SER A 167 -5.82 -2.73 19.30
CA SER A 167 -4.57 -2.22 19.87
C SER A 167 -4.81 -1.32 21.08
N GLU A 168 -5.79 -0.42 21.03
CA GLU A 168 -6.14 0.44 22.15
C GLU A 168 -6.56 -0.38 23.39
N ALA A 169 -7.41 -1.40 23.19
CA ALA A 169 -7.82 -2.30 24.26
C ALA A 169 -6.64 -3.10 24.83
N LEU A 170 -5.75 -3.61 24.00
CA LEU A 170 -4.55 -4.31 24.45
C LEU A 170 -3.60 -3.35 25.18
N ILE A 171 -3.36 -2.15 24.66
CA ILE A 171 -2.50 -1.16 25.29
C ILE A 171 -3.02 -0.79 26.69
N ALA A 172 -4.32 -0.59 26.83
CA ALA A 172 -4.95 -0.28 28.13
C ALA A 172 -4.76 -1.40 29.16
N ASN A 173 -4.75 -2.68 28.74
CA ASN A 173 -4.68 -3.82 29.65
C ASN A 173 -3.25 -4.31 29.92
N ILE A 174 -2.38 -4.31 28.92
CA ILE A 174 -1.05 -4.93 29.00
C ILE A 174 0.11 -4.00 28.65
N GLY A 175 -0.20 -2.74 28.27
CA GLY A 175 0.78 -1.74 27.86
C GLY A 175 1.23 -1.87 26.41
N VAL A 176 1.78 -0.77 25.86
CA VAL A 176 2.11 -0.63 24.43
C VAL A 176 3.15 -1.63 23.94
N LEU A 177 4.21 -1.90 24.74
CA LEU A 177 5.28 -2.81 24.33
C LEU A 177 4.81 -4.27 24.20
N LYS A 178 4.04 -4.77 25.18
CA LYS A 178 3.48 -6.13 25.13
C LYS A 178 2.45 -6.27 24.01
N THR A 179 1.75 -5.18 23.65
CA THR A 179 0.81 -5.18 22.53
C THR A 179 1.50 -5.50 21.22
N PHE A 180 2.72 -5.03 20.97
CA PHE A 180 3.48 -5.44 19.79
C PHE A 180 3.67 -6.97 19.73
N ALA A 181 4.05 -7.59 20.84
CA ALA A 181 4.27 -9.04 20.88
C ALA A 181 2.99 -9.84 20.61
N VAL A 182 1.86 -9.43 21.18
CA VAL A 182 0.55 -10.08 20.96
C VAL A 182 0.14 -9.97 19.49
N LEU A 183 0.26 -8.77 18.91
CA LEU A 183 -0.05 -8.57 17.49
C LEU A 183 0.88 -9.38 16.59
N GLY A 184 2.17 -9.45 16.91
CA GLY A 184 3.12 -10.30 16.19
C GLY A 184 2.69 -11.77 16.17
N GLY A 185 2.23 -12.31 17.30
CA GLY A 185 1.67 -13.65 17.38
C GLY A 185 0.41 -13.83 16.52
N ILE A 186 -0.53 -12.88 16.55
CA ILE A 186 -1.74 -12.90 15.73
C ILE A 186 -1.36 -12.91 14.23
N PHE A 187 -0.39 -12.09 13.81
CA PHE A 187 0.03 -12.01 12.41
C PHE A 187 0.66 -13.32 11.92
N ILE A 188 1.48 -13.97 12.75
CA ILE A 188 2.03 -15.29 12.42
C ILE A 188 0.89 -16.29 12.21
N ILE A 189 -0.05 -16.37 13.14
CA ILE A 189 -1.15 -17.33 13.08
C ILE A 189 -2.01 -17.09 11.84
N VAL A 190 -2.44 -15.84 11.59
CA VAL A 190 -3.30 -15.51 10.45
C VAL A 190 -2.58 -15.77 9.12
N THR A 191 -1.30 -15.43 9.01
CA THR A 191 -0.53 -15.68 7.78
C THR A 191 -0.27 -17.16 7.55
N LEU A 192 -0.03 -17.95 8.58
CA LEU A 192 0.10 -19.41 8.49
C LEU A 192 -1.19 -20.05 8.00
N ILE A 193 -2.33 -19.75 8.65
CA ILE A 193 -3.64 -20.30 8.27
C ILE A 193 -4.03 -19.82 6.86
N GLY A 194 -3.92 -18.52 6.58
CA GLY A 194 -4.27 -17.95 5.28
C GLY A 194 -3.43 -18.53 4.14
N SER A 195 -2.14 -18.79 4.36
CA SER A 195 -1.24 -19.34 3.35
C SER A 195 -1.67 -20.73 2.86
N MET A 196 -2.35 -21.53 3.70
CA MET A 196 -2.83 -22.84 3.34
C MET A 196 -3.84 -22.79 2.17
N PHE A 197 -4.60 -21.71 2.06
CA PHE A 197 -5.62 -21.50 1.04
C PHE A 197 -5.13 -20.76 -0.20
N ILE A 198 -3.89 -20.26 -0.19
CA ILE A 198 -3.31 -19.53 -1.31
C ILE A 198 -2.47 -20.47 -2.17
N LYS A 199 -2.83 -20.58 -3.44
CA LYS A 199 -2.12 -21.37 -4.46
C LYS A 199 -2.22 -20.68 -5.82
N ASN A 200 -1.24 -20.90 -6.68
CA ASN A 200 -1.33 -20.49 -8.08
C ASN A 200 -2.44 -21.26 -8.80
N PRO A 201 -3.09 -20.66 -9.83
CA PRO A 201 -3.94 -21.41 -10.73
C PRO A 201 -3.14 -22.47 -11.50
N PRO A 202 -3.81 -23.52 -12.01
CA PRO A 202 -3.20 -24.49 -12.93
C PRO A 202 -2.62 -23.79 -14.17
N GLU A 203 -1.59 -24.40 -14.78
CA GLU A 203 -1.05 -23.88 -16.04
C GLU A 203 -2.14 -23.86 -17.12
N GLY A 204 -2.22 -22.76 -17.87
CA GLY A 204 -3.25 -22.58 -18.91
C GLY A 204 -4.66 -22.22 -18.36
N PHE A 205 -4.79 -21.93 -17.09
CA PHE A 205 -6.08 -21.54 -16.50
C PHE A 205 -6.67 -20.30 -17.20
N THR A 206 -7.90 -20.45 -17.69
CA THR A 206 -8.73 -19.36 -18.21
C THR A 206 -10.09 -19.38 -17.50
N PRO A 207 -10.59 -18.21 -17.06
CA PRO A 207 -11.94 -18.12 -16.49
C PRO A 207 -13.02 -18.55 -17.48
N PRO A 208 -14.14 -19.14 -17.03
CA PRO A 208 -15.27 -19.44 -17.89
C PRO A 208 -15.77 -18.19 -18.62
N ASN A 209 -16.13 -18.34 -19.90
CA ASN A 209 -16.66 -17.27 -20.76
C ASN A 209 -15.72 -16.05 -20.96
N TRP A 210 -14.41 -16.22 -20.72
CA TRP A 210 -13.42 -15.19 -20.97
C TRP A 210 -12.39 -15.66 -22.00
N THR A 211 -12.22 -14.85 -23.03
CA THR A 211 -11.15 -15.01 -23.99
C THR A 211 -10.22 -13.81 -23.91
N PRO A 212 -8.89 -13.98 -24.02
CA PRO A 212 -7.97 -12.86 -24.08
C PRO A 212 -8.42 -11.88 -25.18
N SER A 213 -8.75 -10.64 -24.79
CA SER A 213 -9.21 -9.64 -25.74
C SER A 213 -8.07 -9.25 -26.68
N ILE A 214 -8.25 -9.47 -27.97
CA ILE A 214 -7.35 -9.05 -29.05
C ILE A 214 -7.44 -7.51 -29.27
N LYS A 215 -8.18 -6.79 -28.44
CA LYS A 215 -8.29 -5.33 -28.51
C LYS A 215 -6.93 -4.69 -28.19
N ASN A 216 -6.31 -4.22 -29.25
CA ASN A 216 -5.02 -3.54 -29.42
C ASN A 216 -3.88 -4.44 -29.94
N GLY A 217 -4.12 -5.04 -31.10
CA GLY A 217 -3.03 -5.56 -31.94
C GLY A 217 -2.52 -6.97 -31.61
N GLY A 218 -3.43 -7.92 -31.34
CA GLY A 218 -3.12 -9.35 -31.52
C GLY A 218 -1.94 -9.92 -30.72
N GLN A 219 -1.55 -9.33 -29.59
CA GLN A 219 -0.41 -9.80 -28.81
C GLN A 219 -0.87 -10.69 -27.66
N ASN A 220 -0.43 -11.94 -27.70
CA ASN A 220 -0.31 -12.77 -26.50
C ASN A 220 0.29 -11.92 -25.38
N VAL A 221 -0.26 -11.98 -24.14
CA VAL A 221 0.31 -11.30 -22.99
C VAL A 221 1.77 -11.71 -22.89
N GLN A 222 2.68 -10.83 -23.33
CA GLN A 222 4.11 -11.12 -23.35
C GLN A 222 4.60 -11.12 -21.93
N ASN A 223 5.22 -12.23 -21.51
CA ASN A 223 5.85 -12.29 -20.21
C ASN A 223 7.32 -11.87 -20.35
N PHE A 224 7.68 -10.83 -19.60
CA PHE A 224 9.05 -10.33 -19.54
C PHE A 224 9.76 -10.87 -18.30
N THR A 225 11.08 -11.00 -18.42
CA THR A 225 11.95 -11.26 -17.26
C THR A 225 12.27 -9.94 -16.53
N PRO A 226 12.57 -9.96 -15.22
CA PRO A 226 12.98 -8.76 -14.49
C PRO A 226 14.21 -8.07 -15.11
N GLY A 227 15.16 -8.85 -15.64
CA GLY A 227 16.33 -8.31 -16.33
C GLY A 227 16.01 -7.57 -17.63
N GLU A 228 15.00 -8.02 -18.40
CA GLU A 228 14.49 -7.30 -19.56
C GLU A 228 13.80 -6.01 -19.12
N VAL A 229 12.96 -6.08 -18.08
CA VAL A 229 12.19 -4.93 -17.58
C VAL A 229 13.07 -3.79 -17.10
N ILE A 230 14.13 -4.06 -16.36
CA ILE A 230 15.08 -3.04 -15.87
C ILE A 230 15.77 -2.30 -17.04
N ARG A 231 15.90 -2.93 -18.19
CA ARG A 231 16.50 -2.30 -19.38
C ARG A 231 15.51 -1.44 -20.19
N MET A 232 14.24 -1.46 -19.80
CA MET A 232 13.18 -0.72 -20.50
C MET A 232 12.96 0.65 -19.87
N PRO A 233 12.91 1.74 -20.64
CA PRO A 233 12.60 3.07 -20.11
C PRO A 233 11.20 3.14 -19.46
N GLN A 234 10.26 2.30 -19.93
CA GLN A 234 8.91 2.20 -19.34
C GLN A 234 8.93 1.82 -17.87
N PHE A 235 9.90 1.01 -17.43
CA PHE A 235 10.04 0.65 -16.02
C PHE A 235 10.30 1.87 -15.15
N TYR A 236 11.27 2.69 -15.54
CA TYR A 236 11.61 3.91 -14.80
C TYR A 236 10.48 4.93 -14.83
N LEU A 237 9.83 5.09 -15.98
CA LEU A 237 8.69 6.00 -16.12
C LEU A 237 7.51 5.58 -15.22
N VAL A 238 7.15 4.29 -15.19
CA VAL A 238 6.06 3.77 -14.33
C VAL A 238 6.44 3.89 -12.85
N THR A 239 7.69 3.60 -12.48
CA THR A 239 8.19 3.72 -11.10
C THR A 239 8.16 5.17 -10.63
N LEU A 240 8.66 6.11 -11.45
CA LEU A 240 8.61 7.55 -11.15
C LEU A 240 7.18 8.08 -11.11
N ALA A 241 6.31 7.61 -12.02
CA ALA A 241 4.91 7.98 -11.99
C ALA A 241 4.21 7.52 -10.71
N LEU A 242 4.52 6.31 -10.21
CA LEU A 242 3.98 5.83 -8.93
C LEU A 242 4.50 6.69 -7.76
N MET A 243 5.77 7.07 -7.76
CA MET A 243 6.34 7.98 -6.75
C MET A 243 5.59 9.30 -6.74
N CYS A 244 5.39 9.93 -7.90
CA CYS A 244 4.67 11.19 -8.03
C CYS A 244 3.19 11.06 -7.66
N ALA A 245 2.53 9.98 -8.09
CA ALA A 245 1.11 9.74 -7.86
C ALA A 245 0.78 9.59 -6.37
N THR A 246 1.69 9.02 -5.60
CA THR A 246 1.45 8.79 -4.16
C THR A 246 1.81 9.99 -3.27
N ALA A 247 2.46 11.01 -3.80
CA ALA A 247 2.92 12.16 -3.02
C ALA A 247 1.79 12.89 -2.29
N ALA A 248 0.71 13.26 -3.00
CA ALA A 248 -0.41 14.00 -2.42
C ALA A 248 -1.06 13.28 -1.24
N GLY A 249 -1.36 11.98 -1.39
CA GLY A 249 -1.96 11.17 -0.33
C GLY A 249 -1.00 10.90 0.83
N SER A 250 0.27 10.60 0.52
CA SER A 250 1.29 10.36 1.54
C SER A 250 1.57 11.59 2.41
N MET A 251 1.43 12.80 1.85
CA MET A 251 1.53 14.05 2.61
C MET A 251 0.23 14.36 3.36
N MET A 252 -0.93 14.17 2.73
CA MET A 252 -2.22 14.55 3.32
C MET A 252 -2.64 13.68 4.49
N ILE A 253 -2.38 12.37 4.47
CA ILE A 253 -2.80 11.45 5.54
C ILE A 253 -2.30 11.89 6.91
N PRO A 254 -1.00 12.16 7.14
CA PRO A 254 -0.53 12.65 8.43
C PRO A 254 -0.95 14.10 8.73
N MET A 255 -1.20 14.91 7.72
CA MET A 255 -1.55 16.33 7.88
C MET A 255 -3.05 16.57 8.13
N ALA A 256 -3.92 15.65 7.78
CA ALA A 256 -5.38 15.84 7.85
C ALA A 256 -5.86 16.29 9.25
N LYS A 257 -5.35 15.66 10.32
CA LYS A 257 -5.67 16.05 11.70
C LYS A 257 -5.08 17.41 12.07
N ILE A 258 -3.83 17.66 11.67
CA ILE A 258 -3.11 18.91 11.98
C ILE A 258 -3.84 20.11 11.35
N LEU A 259 -4.23 19.98 10.09
CA LEU A 259 -4.99 21.01 9.37
C LEU A 259 -6.35 21.28 10.01
N GLY A 260 -7.06 20.21 10.37
CA GLY A 260 -8.38 20.33 11.01
C GLY A 260 -8.34 20.99 12.39
N LEU A 261 -7.22 20.91 13.10
CA LEU A 261 -7.01 21.52 14.43
C LEU A 261 -6.44 22.94 14.38
N GLN A 262 -6.14 23.50 13.19
CA GLN A 262 -5.73 24.88 13.07
C GLN A 262 -6.83 25.82 13.55
N PRO A 263 -6.51 26.92 14.27
CA PRO A 263 -7.50 27.89 14.76
C PRO A 263 -8.41 28.42 13.65
N ASP A 264 -7.85 28.62 12.46
CA ASP A 264 -8.55 29.18 11.30
C ASP A 264 -9.27 28.11 10.45
N SER A 265 -9.25 26.84 10.85
CA SER A 265 -9.86 25.75 10.06
C SER A 265 -11.37 25.84 9.99
N GLY A 266 -12.01 26.47 10.98
CA GLY A 266 -13.47 26.50 11.12
C GLY A 266 -14.08 25.14 11.49
N LEU A 267 -13.28 24.18 11.95
CA LEU A 267 -13.71 22.83 12.33
C LEU A 267 -13.71 22.65 13.86
N THR A 268 -14.64 21.87 14.37
CA THR A 268 -14.58 21.36 15.74
C THR A 268 -13.51 20.28 15.87
N LYS A 269 -13.00 20.03 17.09
CA LYS A 269 -12.06 18.95 17.36
C LYS A 269 -12.57 17.59 16.87
N GLY A 270 -13.86 17.32 17.06
CA GLY A 270 -14.51 16.10 16.58
C GLY A 270 -14.49 15.98 15.06
N ALA A 271 -14.78 17.07 14.34
CA ALA A 271 -14.73 17.10 12.88
C ALA A 271 -13.30 16.90 12.34
N ALA A 272 -12.29 17.47 13.02
CA ALA A 272 -10.88 17.26 12.65
C ALA A 272 -10.44 15.79 12.79
N VAL A 273 -10.88 15.11 13.85
CA VAL A 273 -10.64 13.66 14.03
C VAL A 273 -11.41 12.86 12.99
N ALA A 274 -12.66 13.22 12.69
CA ALA A 274 -13.44 12.58 11.62
C ALA A 274 -12.74 12.67 10.26
N GLY A 275 -12.00 13.75 9.97
CA GLY A 275 -11.21 13.91 8.75
C GLY A 275 -10.21 12.78 8.53
N VAL A 276 -9.58 12.27 9.59
CA VAL A 276 -8.64 11.13 9.51
C VAL A 276 -9.36 9.82 9.18
N MET A 277 -10.54 9.63 9.75
CA MET A 277 -11.37 8.45 9.45
C MET A 277 -11.88 8.50 8.01
N ILE A 278 -12.32 9.67 7.56
CA ILE A 278 -12.83 9.91 6.21
C ILE A 278 -11.73 9.61 5.17
N ILE A 279 -10.52 10.16 5.34
CA ILE A 279 -9.44 9.91 4.37
C ILE A 279 -9.08 8.43 4.31
N SER A 280 -9.06 7.72 5.45
CA SER A 280 -8.74 6.30 5.52
C SER A 280 -9.83 5.44 4.88
N GLY A 281 -11.11 5.74 5.15
CA GLY A 281 -12.25 5.06 4.53
C GLY A 281 -12.29 5.29 3.01
N CYS A 282 -12.15 6.55 2.57
CA CYS A 282 -12.11 6.90 1.16
C CYS A 282 -10.91 6.27 0.44
N ASN A 283 -9.74 6.19 1.09
CA ASN A 283 -8.58 5.49 0.56
C ASN A 283 -8.89 4.00 0.32
N SER A 284 -9.48 3.31 1.30
CA SER A 284 -9.81 1.90 1.16
C SER A 284 -10.86 1.65 0.07
N PHE A 285 -11.92 2.45 0.05
CA PHE A 285 -12.96 2.37 -0.98
C PHE A 285 -12.43 2.75 -2.38
N GLY A 286 -11.57 3.76 -2.47
CA GLY A 286 -10.93 4.18 -3.71
C GLY A 286 -10.15 3.07 -4.40
N ARG A 287 -9.50 2.18 -3.64
CA ARG A 287 -8.76 1.02 -4.20
C ARG A 287 -9.68 0.09 -4.98
N VAL A 288 -10.84 -0.23 -4.42
CA VAL A 288 -11.83 -1.10 -5.06
C VAL A 288 -12.45 -0.41 -6.27
N PHE A 289 -12.96 0.80 -6.07
CA PHE A 289 -13.67 1.56 -7.09
C PHE A 289 -12.78 1.82 -8.32
N TRP A 290 -11.62 2.43 -8.12
CA TRP A 290 -10.72 2.75 -9.23
C TRP A 290 -10.04 1.53 -9.84
N GLY A 291 -9.83 0.47 -9.06
CA GLY A 291 -9.43 -0.83 -9.58
C GLY A 291 -10.43 -1.35 -10.61
N TRP A 292 -11.73 -1.34 -10.25
CA TRP A 292 -12.82 -1.73 -11.15
C TRP A 292 -12.98 -0.78 -12.36
N VAL A 293 -12.93 0.54 -12.13
CA VAL A 293 -12.99 1.54 -13.20
C VAL A 293 -11.86 1.33 -14.20
N SER A 294 -10.65 1.02 -13.71
CA SER A 294 -9.49 0.81 -14.57
C SER A 294 -9.58 -0.44 -15.46
N ASP A 295 -10.39 -1.42 -15.07
CA ASP A 295 -10.69 -2.58 -15.93
C ASP A 295 -11.56 -2.18 -17.13
N LYS A 296 -12.33 -1.10 -17.02
CA LYS A 296 -13.23 -0.60 -18.08
C LYS A 296 -12.63 0.52 -18.93
N LEU A 297 -12.07 1.55 -18.28
CA LEU A 297 -11.51 2.72 -18.96
C LEU A 297 -10.08 2.49 -19.47
N GLY A 298 -9.36 1.48 -18.90
CA GLY A 298 -7.95 1.28 -19.13
C GLY A 298 -7.09 1.93 -18.04
N ARG A 299 -5.92 1.32 -17.79
CA ARG A 299 -5.03 1.69 -16.67
C ARG A 299 -4.48 3.10 -16.78
N LYS A 300 -3.95 3.43 -17.96
CA LYS A 300 -3.33 4.74 -18.24
C LYS A 300 -4.31 5.89 -18.04
N GLN A 301 -5.50 5.79 -18.63
CA GLN A 301 -6.54 6.81 -18.54
C GLN A 301 -6.97 7.02 -17.09
N THR A 302 -7.17 5.93 -16.36
CA THR A 302 -7.55 6.00 -14.94
C THR A 302 -6.47 6.70 -14.10
N ILE A 303 -5.19 6.40 -14.32
CA ILE A 303 -4.09 7.05 -13.59
C ILE A 303 -4.03 8.55 -13.92
N LEU A 304 -4.23 8.95 -15.20
CA LEU A 304 -4.26 10.36 -15.59
C LEU A 304 -5.40 11.12 -14.89
N ILE A 305 -6.60 10.54 -14.86
CA ILE A 305 -7.77 11.12 -14.17
C ILE A 305 -7.46 11.27 -12.68
N LEU A 306 -6.90 10.25 -12.05
CA LEU A 306 -6.54 10.26 -10.63
C LEU A 306 -5.50 11.33 -10.29
N LEU A 307 -4.46 11.48 -11.12
CA LEU A 307 -3.43 12.50 -10.95
C LEU A 307 -4.01 13.91 -11.07
N LEU A 308 -4.91 14.12 -12.03
CA LEU A 308 -5.60 15.39 -12.20
C LEU A 308 -6.46 15.73 -10.99
N ILE A 309 -7.29 14.80 -10.54
CA ILE A 309 -8.15 14.97 -9.37
C ILE A 309 -7.30 15.24 -8.11
N ALA A 310 -6.26 14.45 -7.87
CA ALA A 310 -5.38 14.62 -6.72
C ALA A 310 -4.65 15.96 -6.76
N GLY A 311 -4.11 16.37 -7.92
CA GLY A 311 -3.41 17.64 -8.11
C GLY A 311 -4.30 18.86 -7.89
N ILE A 312 -5.51 18.86 -8.45
CA ILE A 312 -6.48 19.94 -8.23
C ILE A 312 -6.88 19.99 -6.75
N SER A 313 -7.21 18.84 -6.15
CA SER A 313 -7.68 18.77 -4.77
C SER A 313 -6.62 19.24 -3.78
N ILE A 314 -5.34 18.86 -3.96
CA ILE A 314 -4.27 19.24 -3.02
C ILE A 314 -4.00 20.76 -3.06
N VAL A 315 -4.06 21.37 -4.23
CA VAL A 315 -3.94 22.84 -4.36
C VAL A 315 -5.14 23.52 -3.70
N SER A 316 -6.36 23.02 -3.98
CA SER A 316 -7.59 23.61 -3.48
C SER A 316 -7.72 23.60 -1.96
N VAL A 317 -7.08 22.62 -1.27
CA VAL A 317 -7.06 22.58 0.21
C VAL A 317 -6.48 23.87 0.82
N SER A 318 -5.53 24.53 0.14
CA SER A 318 -4.92 25.77 0.62
C SER A 318 -5.89 26.98 0.62
N PHE A 319 -6.97 26.90 -0.14
CA PHE A 319 -7.89 28.03 -0.36
C PHE A 319 -9.27 27.83 0.31
N VAL A 320 -9.50 26.68 0.95
CA VAL A 320 -10.80 26.35 1.53
C VAL A 320 -10.69 26.07 3.03
N LYS A 321 -11.81 26.23 3.73
CA LYS A 321 -11.94 26.02 5.17
C LYS A 321 -13.14 25.13 5.50
N ALA A 322 -13.25 24.76 6.76
CA ALA A 322 -14.36 24.00 7.31
C ALA A 322 -14.66 22.69 6.57
N TYR A 323 -15.92 22.36 6.39
CA TYR A 323 -16.33 21.07 5.82
C TYR A 323 -15.87 20.85 4.38
N LEU A 324 -15.69 21.92 3.59
CA LEU A 324 -15.19 21.78 2.21
C LEU A 324 -13.74 21.26 2.20
N MET A 325 -12.93 21.62 3.20
CA MET A 325 -11.60 21.06 3.38
C MET A 325 -11.67 19.53 3.64
N LEU A 326 -12.64 19.06 4.42
CA LEU A 326 -12.83 17.62 4.66
C LEU A 326 -13.24 16.87 3.38
N VAL A 327 -14.05 17.48 2.52
CA VAL A 327 -14.41 16.91 1.22
C VAL A 327 -13.17 16.75 0.32
N LEU A 328 -12.31 17.76 0.25
CA LEU A 328 -11.07 17.68 -0.52
C LEU A 328 -10.10 16.63 0.04
N ILE A 329 -9.98 16.54 1.36
CA ILE A 329 -9.20 15.49 2.05
C ILE A 329 -9.73 14.10 1.67
N ALA A 330 -11.06 13.92 1.64
CA ALA A 330 -11.70 12.68 1.22
C ALA A 330 -11.35 12.32 -0.24
N ILE A 331 -11.43 13.29 -1.15
CA ILE A 331 -11.10 13.12 -2.57
C ILE A 331 -9.62 12.75 -2.76
N ILE A 332 -8.71 13.39 -2.02
CA ILE A 332 -7.28 13.04 -2.05
C ILE A 332 -7.07 11.60 -1.56
N GLY A 333 -7.71 11.21 -0.47
CA GLY A 333 -7.65 9.84 0.04
C GLY A 333 -8.20 8.82 -0.96
N PHE A 334 -9.33 9.14 -1.59
CA PHE A 334 -9.97 8.31 -2.61
C PHE A 334 -9.09 8.12 -3.86
N SER A 335 -8.43 9.19 -4.31
CA SER A 335 -7.48 9.13 -5.42
C SER A 335 -6.21 8.36 -5.07
N TYR A 336 -5.67 8.58 -3.86
CA TYR A 336 -4.50 7.86 -3.37
C TYR A 336 -4.73 6.34 -3.31
N GLY A 337 -5.91 5.93 -2.82
CA GLY A 337 -6.32 4.53 -2.87
C GLY A 337 -6.36 4.00 -4.31
N GLY A 338 -6.88 4.79 -5.23
CA GLY A 338 -6.96 4.45 -6.64
C GLY A 338 -5.59 4.10 -7.25
N PHE A 339 -4.56 4.87 -6.97
CA PHE A 339 -3.21 4.56 -7.46
C PHE A 339 -2.75 3.19 -6.98
N LEU A 340 -2.90 2.90 -5.69
CA LEU A 340 -2.48 1.62 -5.11
C LEU A 340 -3.30 0.42 -5.63
N GLY A 341 -4.53 0.65 -6.10
CA GLY A 341 -5.35 -0.37 -6.75
C GLY A 341 -5.00 -0.60 -8.23
N VAL A 342 -4.58 0.45 -8.95
CA VAL A 342 -4.39 0.42 -10.41
C VAL A 342 -2.96 0.06 -10.83
N PHE A 343 -1.93 0.57 -10.16
CA PHE A 343 -0.53 0.33 -10.58
C PHE A 343 -0.12 -1.16 -10.57
N PRO A 344 -0.53 -2.01 -9.60
CA PRO A 344 -0.23 -3.44 -9.67
C PRO A 344 -0.84 -4.10 -10.92
N ALA A 345 -2.07 -3.69 -11.28
CA ALA A 345 -2.74 -4.20 -12.47
C ALA A 345 -2.07 -3.70 -13.76
N LEU A 346 -1.66 -2.41 -13.81
CA LEU A 346 -0.86 -1.86 -14.91
C LEU A 346 0.44 -2.65 -15.12
N THR A 347 1.14 -2.95 -14.03
CA THR A 347 2.38 -3.71 -14.05
C THR A 347 2.17 -5.10 -14.65
N ALA A 348 1.12 -5.79 -14.23
CA ALA A 348 0.76 -7.11 -14.75
C ALA A 348 0.33 -7.08 -16.22
N ASP A 349 -0.38 -6.01 -16.64
CA ASP A 349 -0.81 -5.84 -18.02
C ASP A 349 0.36 -5.48 -18.96
N PHE A 350 1.39 -4.77 -18.46
CA PHE A 350 2.55 -4.37 -19.25
C PHE A 350 3.59 -5.48 -19.39
N TRP A 351 3.91 -6.18 -18.32
CA TRP A 351 5.03 -7.11 -18.29
C TRP A 351 4.64 -8.57 -18.05
N GLY A 352 3.35 -8.83 -17.94
CA GLY A 352 2.82 -10.17 -17.72
C GLY A 352 2.83 -10.59 -16.25
N THR A 353 2.24 -11.77 -15.99
CA THR A 353 2.06 -12.27 -14.62
C THR A 353 3.03 -13.39 -14.23
N LYS A 354 3.86 -13.89 -15.18
CA LYS A 354 4.83 -14.96 -14.93
C LYS A 354 5.85 -14.57 -13.86
N ASN A 355 6.40 -13.35 -13.99
CA ASN A 355 7.34 -12.73 -13.04
C ASN A 355 6.71 -11.50 -12.36
N GLY A 356 5.38 -11.48 -12.26
CA GLY A 356 4.61 -10.29 -11.86
C GLY A 356 4.87 -9.85 -10.43
N ALA A 357 5.13 -10.78 -9.52
CA ALA A 357 5.41 -10.46 -8.12
C ALA A 357 6.72 -9.68 -7.98
N GLN A 358 7.80 -10.16 -8.60
CA GLN A 358 9.10 -9.47 -8.57
C GLN A 358 9.03 -8.11 -9.29
N ILE A 359 8.44 -8.08 -10.50
CA ILE A 359 8.37 -6.85 -11.31
C ILE A 359 7.57 -5.77 -10.58
N TYR A 360 6.41 -6.11 -10.00
CA TYR A 360 5.63 -5.16 -9.23
C TYR A 360 6.37 -4.72 -7.95
N GLY A 361 7.08 -5.63 -7.28
CA GLY A 361 7.93 -5.30 -6.13
C GLY A 361 8.99 -4.25 -6.49
N MET A 362 9.63 -4.36 -7.66
CA MET A 362 10.58 -3.37 -8.15
C MET A 362 9.93 -2.02 -8.47
N VAL A 363 8.76 -2.01 -9.11
CA VAL A 363 7.99 -0.78 -9.36
C VAL A 363 7.58 -0.11 -8.05
N LEU A 364 7.23 -0.91 -7.04
CA LEU A 364 6.83 -0.42 -5.71
C LEU A 364 7.97 0.34 -4.99
N LEU A 365 9.24 0.18 -5.38
CA LEU A 365 10.34 1.01 -4.88
C LEU A 365 10.06 2.51 -5.04
N GLY A 366 9.37 2.90 -6.12
CA GLY A 366 8.93 4.29 -6.31
C GLY A 366 7.98 4.76 -5.20
N PHE A 367 7.04 3.91 -4.77
CA PHE A 367 6.20 4.19 -3.61
C PHE A 367 7.02 4.35 -2.32
N GLY A 368 7.98 3.44 -2.07
CA GLY A 368 8.82 3.51 -0.87
C GLY A 368 9.61 4.81 -0.77
N VAL A 369 10.28 5.20 -1.87
CA VAL A 369 11.01 6.46 -1.95
C VAL A 369 10.06 7.66 -1.76
N GLY A 370 8.90 7.66 -2.43
CA GLY A 370 7.90 8.70 -2.30
C GLY A 370 7.35 8.84 -0.87
N ALA A 371 7.05 7.73 -0.20
CA ALA A 371 6.55 7.72 1.17
C ALA A 371 7.58 8.24 2.18
N VAL A 372 8.84 7.83 2.05
CA VAL A 372 9.93 8.34 2.88
C VAL A 372 10.13 9.83 2.66
N ALA A 373 10.26 10.28 1.41
CA ALA A 373 10.42 11.70 1.08
C ALA A 373 9.25 12.54 1.59
N SER A 374 8.01 12.09 1.39
CA SER A 374 6.80 12.76 1.89
C SER A 374 6.80 12.91 3.41
N SER A 375 7.26 11.89 4.16
CA SER A 375 7.34 11.93 5.61
C SER A 375 8.29 13.04 6.11
N TYR A 376 9.45 13.20 5.47
CA TYR A 376 10.39 14.27 5.80
C TYR A 376 9.89 15.67 5.39
N ILE A 377 9.26 15.78 4.21
CA ILE A 377 8.65 17.03 3.74
C ILE A 377 7.57 17.48 4.72
N VAL A 378 6.67 16.57 5.13
CA VAL A 378 5.63 16.86 6.11
C VAL A 378 6.23 17.28 7.47
N ALA A 379 7.26 16.57 7.94
CA ALA A 379 7.92 16.89 9.20
C ALA A 379 8.56 18.29 9.18
N TYR A 380 9.18 18.69 8.06
CA TYR A 380 9.78 20.01 7.89
C TYR A 380 8.71 21.12 7.89
N PHE A 381 7.71 21.03 7.02
CA PHE A 381 6.66 22.05 6.89
C PHE A 381 5.69 22.11 8.08
N SER A 382 5.57 21.04 8.85
CA SER A 382 4.82 21.05 10.12
C SER A 382 5.51 21.92 11.18
N LYS A 383 6.84 22.05 11.15
CA LYS A 383 7.61 22.93 12.05
C LYS A 383 7.49 24.41 11.65
N THR A 384 7.58 24.71 10.35
CA THR A 384 7.50 26.07 9.81
C THR A 384 6.06 26.58 9.68
N LYS A 385 5.06 25.70 9.77
CA LYS A 385 3.63 25.97 9.51
C LYS A 385 3.32 26.42 8.08
N GLU A 386 4.23 26.20 7.15
CA GLU A 386 4.08 26.55 5.72
C GLU A 386 3.43 25.42 4.92
N PHE A 387 2.22 25.05 5.28
CA PHE A 387 1.51 23.91 4.66
C PHE A 387 1.24 24.10 3.16
N SER A 388 1.00 25.36 2.72
CA SER A 388 0.77 25.66 1.31
C SER A 388 1.95 25.27 0.41
N THR A 389 3.19 25.45 0.91
CA THR A 389 4.41 25.05 0.18
C THR A 389 4.49 23.53 0.04
N ALA A 390 4.16 22.76 1.08
CA ALA A 390 4.08 21.29 1.00
C ALA A 390 3.06 20.83 -0.04
N PHE A 391 1.89 21.48 -0.10
CA PHE A 391 0.84 21.15 -1.07
C PHE A 391 1.24 21.53 -2.50
N THR A 392 1.96 22.63 -2.67
CA THR A 392 2.53 23.01 -3.97
C THR A 392 3.52 21.97 -4.48
N VAL A 393 4.39 21.43 -3.62
CA VAL A 393 5.30 20.34 -3.98
C VAL A 393 4.53 19.10 -4.43
N ALA A 394 3.46 18.72 -3.71
CA ALA A 394 2.62 17.58 -4.09
C ALA A 394 1.84 17.82 -5.40
N ALA A 395 1.40 19.05 -5.66
CA ALA A 395 0.76 19.41 -6.91
C ALA A 395 1.73 19.34 -8.09
N ILE A 396 2.94 19.85 -7.94
CA ILE A 396 4.01 19.73 -8.95
C ILE A 396 4.29 18.25 -9.24
N ALA A 397 4.39 17.42 -8.20
CA ALA A 397 4.55 15.98 -8.38
C ALA A 397 3.40 15.37 -9.21
N SER A 398 2.14 15.79 -8.97
CA SER A 398 0.99 15.32 -9.76
C SER A 398 1.10 15.73 -11.23
N VAL A 399 1.51 16.98 -11.52
CA VAL A 399 1.73 17.46 -12.90
C VAL A 399 2.86 16.68 -13.58
N VAL A 400 3.98 16.48 -12.90
CA VAL A 400 5.09 15.66 -13.40
C VAL A 400 4.62 14.21 -13.66
N GLY A 401 3.82 13.64 -12.76
CA GLY A 401 3.22 12.32 -12.94
C GLY A 401 2.33 12.25 -14.19
N ILE A 402 1.51 13.26 -14.47
CA ILE A 402 0.68 13.37 -15.69
C ILE A 402 1.57 13.36 -16.93
N LEU A 403 2.61 14.19 -16.95
CA LEU A 403 3.53 14.24 -18.08
C LEU A 403 4.19 12.87 -18.31
N ILE A 404 4.74 12.26 -17.26
CA ILE A 404 5.38 10.95 -17.35
C ILE A 404 4.42 9.90 -17.91
N ILE A 405 3.23 9.75 -17.31
CA ILE A 405 2.24 8.74 -17.75
C ILE A 405 1.75 9.00 -19.18
N SER A 406 1.67 10.25 -19.60
CA SER A 406 1.27 10.59 -20.96
C SER A 406 2.19 10.01 -22.03
N PHE A 407 3.48 9.93 -21.74
CA PHE A 407 4.48 9.34 -22.64
C PHE A 407 4.63 7.81 -22.49
N VAL A 408 4.11 7.21 -21.44
CA VAL A 408 4.19 5.76 -21.25
C VAL A 408 3.37 5.02 -22.31
N LYS A 409 4.04 4.11 -23.02
CA LYS A 409 3.43 3.17 -23.97
C LYS A 409 3.68 1.74 -23.52
N ALA A 410 2.72 0.85 -23.74
CA ALA A 410 2.90 -0.56 -23.43
C ALA A 410 4.16 -1.13 -24.13
N PRO A 411 5.02 -1.85 -23.41
CA PRO A 411 6.22 -2.42 -23.98
C PRO A 411 5.87 -3.49 -25.04
N ARG A 412 6.70 -3.61 -26.07
CA ARG A 412 6.61 -4.65 -27.08
C ARG A 412 7.91 -5.44 -27.06
N LYS A 413 7.83 -6.76 -27.07
CA LYS A 413 8.99 -7.61 -27.27
C LYS A 413 9.40 -7.48 -28.74
N LYS A 414 10.64 -7.11 -29.00
CA LYS A 414 11.18 -7.21 -30.36
C LYS A 414 11.29 -8.70 -30.68
N GLU A 415 10.73 -9.10 -31.80
CA GLU A 415 10.89 -10.43 -32.38
C GLU A 415 12.34 -10.68 -32.72
#